data_6f4d30088a7b27301db9c1160cf1579a
#
_entry.id   6f4d30088a7b27301db9c1160cf1579a
#
_cell.length_a   1.000
_cell.length_b   1.000
_cell.length_c   1.000
_cell.angle_alpha   90.00
_cell.angle_beta   90.00
_cell.angle_gamma   90.00
#
_symmetry.space_group_name_H-M   'P 1'
#
loop_
_entity.id
_entity.type
_entity.pdbx_description
1 polymer ?
#
loop_
_entity_poly.entity_id
_entity_poly.type
_entity_poly.pdbx_seq_one_letter_code
_entity_poly.pdbx_strand_id
1 'polypeptide(L)'
;GVRSGISSSGPGSTITADDIALTASIDKGLGDFLKRDSRFSIQGTFRDVQISALGSNNRYNNFTIDGVAANDPLGLNANGFASVRNPISVETLAQIRVDFAPYSVTKGNFGGANINAVTKSGTNELKGKFYGYDTDQTNVGDVLGEPVSQFSDETKGFVVGGPIIEDKLFFFVGYE
;
A
#
# COMPACT_ATOMS: atom_id res chain seq x y z
N GLY A 1 -15.03 9.15 23.94
CA GLY A 1 -14.75 7.75 23.66
C GLY A 1 -15.19 7.40 22.26
N VAL A 2 -14.25 7.39 21.32
CA VAL A 2 -14.49 6.87 19.96
C VAL A 2 -14.71 5.37 20.12
N ARG A 3 -15.94 4.93 19.90
CA ARG A 3 -16.22 3.50 19.75
C ARG A 3 -15.49 3.04 18.49
N SER A 4 -14.46 2.25 18.69
CA SER A 4 -13.86 1.43 17.64
C SER A 4 -14.99 0.66 16.97
N GLY A 5 -15.40 1.10 15.79
CA GLY A 5 -16.47 0.48 15.05
C GLY A 5 -16.04 -0.90 14.60
N ILE A 6 -16.92 -1.86 14.86
CA ILE A 6 -17.07 -3.18 14.23
C ILE A 6 -15.73 -3.84 13.90
N SER A 7 -15.27 -4.67 14.82
CA SER A 7 -14.25 -5.67 14.52
C SER A 7 -14.71 -6.46 13.28
N SER A 8 -13.90 -6.45 12.23
CA SER A 8 -14.13 -7.35 11.10
C SER A 8 -14.27 -8.75 11.66
N SER A 9 -15.37 -9.43 11.37
CA SER A 9 -15.68 -10.76 11.88
C SER A 9 -14.84 -11.87 11.20
N GLY A 10 -13.57 -11.60 10.96
CA GLY A 10 -12.65 -12.51 10.28
C GLY A 10 -11.19 -12.23 10.62
N PRO A 11 -10.27 -13.14 10.26
CA PRO A 11 -8.86 -12.92 10.44
C PRO A 11 -8.39 -11.76 9.57
N GLY A 12 -7.78 -10.76 10.19
CA GLY A 12 -7.26 -9.58 9.53
C GLY A 12 -5.94 -9.14 10.13
N SER A 13 -5.26 -8.23 9.46
CA SER A 13 -4.10 -7.52 9.99
C SER A 13 -4.18 -6.03 9.65
N THR A 14 -3.52 -5.22 10.48
CA THR A 14 -3.40 -3.78 10.25
C THR A 14 -1.93 -3.41 10.35
N ILE A 15 -1.42 -2.74 9.33
CA ILE A 15 -0.09 -2.18 9.27
C ILE A 15 -0.26 -0.67 9.44
N THR A 16 0.31 -0.12 10.50
CA THR A 16 0.18 1.30 10.85
C THR A 16 1.19 2.17 10.11
N ALA A 17 1.01 3.50 10.16
CA ALA A 17 1.99 4.45 9.61
C ALA A 17 3.37 4.30 10.27
N ASP A 18 3.42 3.96 11.56
CA ASP A 18 4.68 3.72 12.28
C ASP A 18 5.36 2.44 11.79
N ASP A 19 4.60 1.37 11.55
CA ASP A 19 5.12 0.13 10.94
C ASP A 19 5.67 0.39 9.55
N ILE A 20 4.97 1.21 8.75
CA ILE A 20 5.41 1.62 7.42
C ILE A 20 6.74 2.40 7.50
N ALA A 21 6.83 3.36 8.41
CA ALA A 21 8.02 4.19 8.59
C ALA A 21 9.24 3.38 9.05
N LEU A 22 9.04 2.36 9.88
CA LEU A 22 10.09 1.50 10.42
C LEU A 22 10.49 0.35 9.50
N THR A 23 9.70 0.06 8.47
CA THR A 23 9.99 -1.04 7.54
C THR A 23 10.96 -0.57 6.47
N ALA A 24 12.11 -1.25 6.39
CA ALA A 24 13.01 -1.08 5.25
C ALA A 24 12.31 -1.59 3.98
N SER A 25 12.26 -0.75 2.96
CA SER A 25 11.66 -1.06 1.68
C SER A 25 12.53 -0.47 0.59
N ILE A 26 12.78 -1.24 -0.46
CA ILE A 26 13.63 -0.85 -1.58
C ILE A 26 12.84 -0.03 -2.59
N ASP A 27 11.65 -0.51 -2.94
CA ASP A 27 10.80 0.10 -3.97
C ASP A 27 9.62 0.90 -3.41
N LYS A 28 9.51 0.97 -2.06
CA LYS A 28 8.38 1.59 -1.36
C LYS A 28 7.02 1.07 -1.83
N GLY A 29 7.03 -0.18 -2.31
CA GLY A 29 5.84 -0.85 -2.80
C GLY A 29 4.98 -1.42 -1.67
N LEU A 30 3.67 -1.50 -1.92
CA LEU A 30 2.72 -2.11 -0.99
C LEU A 30 3.12 -3.55 -0.60
N GLY A 31 3.69 -4.29 -1.56
CA GLY A 31 4.16 -5.66 -1.34
C GLY A 31 5.21 -5.80 -0.24
N ASP A 32 6.13 -4.84 -0.13
CA ASP A 32 7.21 -4.91 0.87
C ASP A 32 6.67 -4.89 2.31
N PHE A 33 5.60 -4.15 2.54
CA PHE A 33 4.96 -4.09 3.85
C PHE A 33 4.15 -5.37 4.15
N LEU A 34 3.53 -5.95 3.12
CA LEU A 34 2.76 -7.18 3.25
C LEU A 34 3.63 -8.44 3.38
N LYS A 35 4.89 -8.43 2.93
CA LYS A 35 5.85 -9.54 3.12
C LYS A 35 6.05 -9.96 4.58
N ARG A 36 5.76 -9.06 5.53
CA ARG A 36 5.89 -9.36 6.97
C ARG A 36 4.78 -10.28 7.50
N ASP A 37 3.68 -10.39 6.77
CA ASP A 37 2.59 -11.29 7.12
C ASP A 37 2.74 -12.59 6.32
N SER A 38 2.96 -13.70 7.01
CA SER A 38 3.21 -15.02 6.41
C SER A 38 2.05 -15.57 5.56
N ARG A 39 0.88 -14.95 5.65
CA ARG A 39 -0.30 -15.28 4.84
C ARG A 39 -0.20 -14.75 3.40
N PHE A 40 0.76 -13.84 3.14
CA PHE A 40 1.04 -13.34 1.81
C PHE A 40 2.26 -14.02 1.20
N SER A 41 2.17 -14.32 -0.08
CA SER A 41 3.30 -14.63 -0.95
C SER A 41 3.46 -13.49 -1.95
N ILE A 42 4.61 -12.86 -1.95
CA ILE A 42 4.92 -11.74 -2.84
C ILE A 42 5.92 -12.25 -3.88
N GLN A 43 5.56 -12.12 -5.14
CA GLN A 43 6.39 -12.50 -6.28
C GLN A 43 6.64 -11.30 -7.19
N GLY A 44 7.73 -11.35 -7.95
CA GLY A 44 8.14 -10.25 -8.81
C GLY A 44 8.89 -9.15 -8.07
N THR A 45 9.32 -8.15 -8.82
CA THR A 45 10.10 -7.00 -8.33
C THR A 45 9.62 -5.72 -9.00
N PHE A 46 9.68 -4.61 -8.27
CA PHE A 46 9.39 -3.25 -8.76
C PHE A 46 8.01 -3.10 -9.43
N ARG A 47 7.90 -3.35 -10.73
CA ARG A 47 6.70 -3.07 -11.53
C ARG A 47 5.75 -4.26 -11.65
N ASP A 48 6.25 -5.47 -11.40
CA ASP A 48 5.47 -6.72 -11.56
C ASP A 48 5.17 -7.40 -10.23
N VAL A 49 5.07 -6.65 -9.15
CA VAL A 49 4.80 -7.20 -7.82
C VAL A 49 3.41 -7.83 -7.79
N GLN A 50 3.37 -9.14 -7.62
CA GLN A 50 2.15 -9.92 -7.47
C GLN A 50 1.94 -10.29 -6.00
N ILE A 51 0.80 -9.92 -5.46
CA ILE A 51 0.44 -10.14 -4.06
C ILE A 51 -0.57 -11.29 -4.00
N SER A 52 -0.12 -12.48 -3.62
CA SER A 52 -0.99 -13.64 -3.41
C SER A 52 -1.35 -13.76 -1.94
N ALA A 53 -2.63 -13.81 -1.63
CA ALA A 53 -3.12 -14.02 -0.27
C ALA A 53 -3.59 -15.46 -0.09
N LEU A 54 -3.11 -16.15 0.94
CA LEU A 54 -3.50 -17.54 1.28
C LEU A 54 -3.36 -18.51 0.09
N GLY A 55 -2.38 -18.30 -0.79
CA GLY A 55 -2.16 -19.11 -1.99
C GLY A 55 -3.13 -18.82 -3.15
N SER A 56 -4.04 -17.85 -3.01
CA SER A 56 -4.94 -17.44 -4.10
C SER A 56 -4.20 -16.58 -5.12
N ASN A 57 -4.64 -16.62 -6.38
CA ASN A 57 -4.11 -15.74 -7.40
C ASN A 57 -4.33 -14.26 -7.01
N ASN A 58 -3.36 -13.40 -7.29
CA ASN A 58 -3.40 -11.97 -6.99
C ASN A 58 -4.63 -11.25 -7.54
N ARG A 59 -5.18 -11.71 -8.66
CA ARG A 59 -6.40 -11.16 -9.29
C ARG A 59 -7.67 -11.34 -8.45
N TYR A 60 -7.63 -12.25 -7.47
CA TYR A 60 -8.76 -12.47 -6.57
C TYR A 60 -8.70 -11.58 -5.31
N ASN A 61 -7.68 -10.77 -5.17
CA ASN A 61 -7.64 -9.75 -4.14
C ASN A 61 -8.49 -8.55 -4.55
N ASN A 62 -9.17 -7.97 -3.59
CA ASN A 62 -9.77 -6.65 -3.73
C ASN A 62 -8.85 -5.62 -3.11
N PHE A 63 -8.41 -4.65 -3.91
CA PHE A 63 -7.63 -3.52 -3.45
C PHE A 63 -8.47 -2.24 -3.47
N THR A 64 -8.51 -1.56 -2.33
CA THR A 64 -9.26 -0.31 -2.19
C THR A 64 -8.39 0.78 -1.59
N ILE A 65 -8.66 2.02 -1.95
CA ILE A 65 -8.11 3.23 -1.35
C ILE A 65 -9.27 3.99 -0.73
N ASP A 66 -9.26 4.16 0.59
CA ASP A 66 -10.37 4.74 1.36
C ASP A 66 -11.74 4.12 1.04
N GLY A 67 -11.73 2.82 0.73
CA GLY A 67 -12.93 2.07 0.36
C GLY A 67 -13.31 2.14 -1.12
N VAL A 68 -12.63 2.93 -1.94
CA VAL A 68 -12.85 2.99 -3.39
C VAL A 68 -11.97 1.94 -4.08
N ALA A 69 -12.56 1.13 -4.96
CA ALA A 69 -11.83 0.08 -5.67
C ALA A 69 -10.74 0.67 -6.61
N ALA A 70 -9.54 0.12 -6.51
CA ALA A 70 -8.37 0.48 -7.33
C ALA A 70 -7.77 -0.75 -8.03
N ASN A 71 -8.57 -1.79 -8.22
CA ASN A 71 -8.20 -2.97 -8.99
C ASN A 71 -8.16 -2.66 -10.49
N ASP A 72 -7.43 -3.49 -11.22
CA ASP A 72 -7.50 -3.55 -12.67
C ASP A 72 -8.78 -4.29 -13.13
N PRO A 73 -9.80 -3.58 -13.63
CA PRO A 73 -11.07 -4.20 -14.01
C PRO A 73 -10.97 -5.01 -15.30
N LEU A 74 -9.95 -4.77 -16.12
CA LEU A 74 -9.75 -5.43 -17.41
C LEU A 74 -8.74 -6.58 -17.34
N GLY A 75 -8.00 -6.70 -16.22
CA GLY A 75 -7.00 -7.74 -16.03
C GLY A 75 -5.77 -7.61 -16.93
N LEU A 76 -5.42 -6.39 -17.32
CA LEU A 76 -4.31 -6.09 -18.22
C LEU A 76 -2.96 -6.08 -17.48
N ASN A 77 -2.96 -5.71 -16.20
CA ASN A 77 -1.76 -5.63 -15.39
C ASN A 77 -1.54 -6.90 -14.57
N ALA A 78 -0.33 -7.44 -14.62
CA ALA A 78 0.03 -8.64 -13.87
C ALA A 78 -0.04 -8.44 -12.35
N ASN A 79 0.19 -7.22 -11.85
CA ASN A 79 0.13 -6.88 -10.44
C ASN A 79 -1.31 -6.78 -9.88
N GLY A 80 -2.32 -6.76 -10.73
CA GLY A 80 -3.73 -6.64 -10.34
C GLY A 80 -4.21 -5.22 -10.01
N PHE A 81 -3.35 -4.21 -10.13
CA PHE A 81 -3.70 -2.80 -9.95
C PHE A 81 -4.07 -2.14 -11.28
N ALA A 82 -4.82 -1.06 -11.22
CA ALA A 82 -5.16 -0.26 -12.40
C ALA A 82 -3.95 0.45 -13.02
N SER A 83 -2.80 0.45 -12.35
CA SER A 83 -1.54 1.03 -12.82
C SER A 83 -0.39 0.04 -12.71
N VAL A 84 0.64 0.21 -13.53
CA VAL A 84 1.86 -0.62 -13.48
C VAL A 84 2.66 -0.36 -12.19
N ARG A 85 2.61 0.87 -11.68
CA ARG A 85 3.18 1.22 -10.37
C ARG A 85 2.14 1.13 -9.27
N ASN A 86 2.57 1.23 -8.02
CA ASN A 86 1.65 1.35 -6.89
C ASN A 86 0.68 2.51 -7.14
N PRO A 87 -0.63 2.27 -6.96
CA PRO A 87 -1.63 3.30 -7.27
C PRO A 87 -1.64 4.47 -6.28
N ILE A 88 -0.91 4.33 -5.17
CA ILE A 88 -0.80 5.35 -4.13
C ILE A 88 0.57 5.31 -3.47
N SER A 89 1.14 6.47 -3.16
CA SER A 89 2.38 6.58 -2.40
C SER A 89 2.18 6.12 -0.95
N VAL A 90 3.08 5.26 -0.48
CA VAL A 90 3.05 4.77 0.91
C VAL A 90 3.24 5.90 1.94
N GLU A 91 3.87 7.00 1.55
CA GLU A 91 4.05 8.17 2.40
C GLU A 91 2.74 8.90 2.71
N THR A 92 1.71 8.70 1.88
CA THR A 92 0.38 9.25 2.10
C THR A 92 -0.52 8.36 2.96
N LEU A 93 -0.08 7.14 3.30
CA LEU A 93 -0.88 6.16 4.03
C LEU A 93 -0.83 6.37 5.54
N ALA A 94 -1.99 6.33 6.17
CA ALA A 94 -2.14 6.23 7.62
C ALA A 94 -2.07 4.78 8.09
N GLN A 95 -2.63 3.86 7.32
CA GLN A 95 -2.61 2.43 7.61
C GLN A 95 -3.00 1.60 6.38
N ILE A 96 -2.59 0.34 6.40
CA ILE A 96 -3.05 -0.69 5.46
C ILE A 96 -3.82 -1.71 6.27
N ARG A 97 -5.09 -1.94 5.91
CA ARG A 97 -5.92 -2.99 6.51
C ARG A 97 -6.07 -4.15 5.57
N VAL A 98 -5.89 -5.32 6.09
CA VAL A 98 -6.07 -6.56 5.36
C VAL A 98 -7.14 -7.40 6.06
N ASP A 99 -8.14 -7.80 5.32
CA ASP A 99 -9.16 -8.74 5.77
C ASP A 99 -9.06 -10.01 4.90
N PHE A 100 -8.87 -11.15 5.54
CA PHE A 100 -8.86 -12.46 4.88
C PHE A 100 -10.24 -13.10 5.07
N ALA A 101 -11.07 -13.24 4.15
CA ALA A 101 -12.43 -13.74 4.25
C ALA A 101 -13.38 -12.81 5.07
N PRO A 102 -13.58 -11.57 4.67
CA PRO A 102 -14.60 -10.74 5.28
C PRO A 102 -16.00 -11.27 4.93
N TYR A 103 -16.75 -11.65 5.95
CA TYR A 103 -18.12 -12.18 5.79
C TYR A 103 -19.17 -11.07 5.58
N SER A 104 -18.75 -9.81 5.53
CA SER A 104 -19.67 -8.70 5.33
C SER A 104 -20.15 -8.64 3.89
N VAL A 105 -21.45 -8.57 3.67
CA VAL A 105 -22.09 -8.41 2.35
C VAL A 105 -21.74 -7.09 1.67
N THR A 106 -21.21 -6.12 2.41
CA THR A 106 -20.75 -4.84 1.85
C THR A 106 -19.38 -4.93 1.19
N LYS A 107 -18.64 -6.02 1.44
CA LYS A 107 -17.33 -6.29 0.85
C LYS A 107 -17.48 -7.40 -0.18
N GLY A 108 -17.57 -7.03 -1.43
CA GLY A 108 -17.68 -7.97 -2.54
C GLY A 108 -16.42 -8.01 -3.41
N ASN A 109 -16.52 -8.75 -4.51
CA ASN A 109 -15.56 -8.79 -5.60
C ASN A 109 -14.13 -9.27 -5.21
N PHE A 110 -14.06 -10.26 -4.30
CA PHE A 110 -12.78 -10.88 -3.93
C PHE A 110 -12.95 -12.37 -3.65
N GLY A 111 -11.88 -13.13 -3.94
CA GLY A 111 -11.75 -14.54 -3.59
C GLY A 111 -10.46 -14.82 -2.81
N GLY A 112 -9.66 -13.79 -2.59
CA GLY A 112 -8.42 -13.77 -1.81
C GLY A 112 -8.56 -12.89 -0.58
N ALA A 113 -7.74 -11.84 -0.49
CA ALA A 113 -7.81 -10.84 0.57
C ALA A 113 -8.49 -9.55 0.10
N ASN A 114 -9.08 -8.83 1.03
CA ASN A 114 -9.47 -7.43 0.85
C ASN A 114 -8.41 -6.54 1.51
N ILE A 115 -7.68 -5.78 0.70
CA ILE A 115 -6.60 -4.90 1.13
C ILE A 115 -7.11 -3.47 0.98
N ASN A 116 -7.21 -2.74 2.08
CA ASN A 116 -7.67 -1.36 2.09
C ASN A 116 -6.55 -0.44 2.57
N ALA A 117 -6.04 0.40 1.68
CA ALA A 117 -5.14 1.48 1.98
C ALA A 117 -5.95 2.67 2.48
N VAL A 118 -5.64 3.14 3.69
CA VAL A 118 -6.30 4.30 4.29
C VAL A 118 -5.35 5.47 4.26
N THR A 119 -5.77 6.58 3.66
CA THR A 119 -4.93 7.78 3.54
C THR A 119 -4.86 8.57 4.84
N LYS A 120 -3.77 9.35 4.98
CA LYS A 120 -3.65 10.34 6.06
C LYS A 120 -4.65 11.46 5.85
N SER A 121 -5.16 11.97 6.94
CA SER A 121 -5.95 13.22 6.96
C SER A 121 -5.16 14.33 7.66
N GLY A 122 -5.52 15.57 7.40
CA GLY A 122 -4.99 16.71 8.16
C GLY A 122 -5.38 16.63 9.64
N THR A 123 -4.59 17.26 10.46
CA THR A 123 -4.79 17.38 11.91
C THR A 123 -4.71 18.85 12.31
N ASN A 124 -4.90 19.17 13.61
CA ASN A 124 -4.71 20.53 14.12
C ASN A 124 -3.24 21.00 14.08
N GLU A 125 -2.30 20.12 13.79
CA GLU A 125 -0.89 20.45 13.63
C GLU A 125 -0.52 20.50 12.15
N LEU A 126 0.17 21.56 11.73
CA LEU A 126 0.75 21.63 10.40
C LEU A 126 1.97 20.68 10.36
N LYS A 127 1.88 19.67 9.53
CA LYS A 127 2.94 18.69 9.30
C LYS A 127 3.28 18.61 7.83
N GLY A 128 4.58 18.57 7.54
CA GLY A 128 5.07 18.38 6.18
C GLY A 128 6.28 17.46 6.17
N LYS A 129 6.42 16.69 5.10
CA LYS A 129 7.56 15.83 4.84
C LYS A 129 7.92 15.93 3.37
N PHE A 130 9.21 16.14 3.09
CA PHE A 130 9.79 15.96 1.77
C PHE A 130 10.58 14.66 1.77
N TYR A 131 10.53 13.93 0.67
CA TYR A 131 11.24 12.68 0.53
C TYR A 131 11.77 12.49 -0.88
N GLY A 132 12.85 11.72 -0.97
CA GLY A 132 13.41 11.27 -2.23
C GLY A 132 14.01 9.88 -2.05
N TYR A 133 13.79 9.03 -3.03
CA TYR A 133 14.35 7.69 -3.10
C TYR A 133 15.02 7.53 -4.45
N ASP A 134 16.22 6.99 -4.44
CA ASP A 134 16.97 6.64 -5.64
C ASP A 134 17.44 5.20 -5.51
N THR A 135 17.13 4.39 -6.50
CA THR A 135 17.52 2.99 -6.54
C THR A 135 18.00 2.64 -7.94
N ASP A 136 19.21 2.10 -8.03
CA ASP A 136 19.79 1.62 -9.26
C ASP A 136 20.31 0.17 -9.09
N GLN A 137 20.78 -0.41 -10.17
CA GLN A 137 21.34 -1.77 -10.17
C GLN A 137 22.52 -1.95 -9.22
N THR A 138 23.23 -0.88 -8.82
CA THR A 138 24.40 -0.98 -7.94
C THR A 138 24.00 -1.13 -6.47
N ASN A 139 22.76 -0.72 -6.14
CA ASN A 139 22.17 -0.83 -4.81
C ASN A 139 21.44 -2.17 -4.60
N VAL A 140 21.35 -3.00 -5.65
CA VAL A 140 20.70 -4.32 -5.62
C VAL A 140 21.76 -5.39 -5.82
N GLY A 141 21.76 -6.41 -4.97
CA GLY A 141 22.69 -7.54 -5.11
C GLY A 141 22.39 -8.40 -6.33
N ASP A 142 23.39 -9.20 -6.75
CA ASP A 142 23.26 -10.16 -7.84
C ASP A 142 22.15 -11.18 -7.56
N VAL A 143 21.45 -11.57 -8.61
CA VAL A 143 20.44 -12.63 -8.56
C VAL A 143 21.08 -13.93 -9.08
N LEU A 144 21.21 -14.92 -8.20
CA LEU A 144 21.85 -16.22 -8.52
C LEU A 144 23.30 -16.10 -9.05
N GLY A 145 24.02 -15.04 -8.66
CA GLY A 145 25.37 -14.78 -9.11
C GLY A 145 25.48 -14.05 -10.46
N GLU A 146 24.36 -13.67 -11.05
CA GLU A 146 24.31 -12.85 -12.25
C GLU A 146 23.93 -11.39 -11.89
N PRO A 147 24.60 -10.40 -12.48
CA PRO A 147 24.28 -9.00 -12.24
C PRO A 147 22.88 -8.67 -12.74
N VAL A 148 22.15 -7.88 -11.97
CA VAL A 148 20.82 -7.39 -12.34
C VAL A 148 20.94 -6.48 -13.57
N SER A 149 19.98 -6.57 -14.49
CA SER A 149 19.91 -5.69 -15.65
C SER A 149 19.92 -4.23 -15.23
N GLN A 150 20.53 -3.38 -16.04
CA GLN A 150 20.65 -1.96 -15.76
C GLN A 150 19.28 -1.31 -15.61
N PHE A 151 19.04 -0.67 -14.49
CA PHE A 151 17.84 0.12 -14.20
C PHE A 151 18.18 1.29 -13.29
N SER A 152 17.36 2.33 -13.33
CA SER A 152 17.39 3.45 -12.39
C SER A 152 15.93 3.85 -12.11
N ASP A 153 15.59 3.99 -10.85
CA ASP A 153 14.26 4.45 -10.40
C ASP A 153 14.44 5.55 -9.36
N GLU A 154 14.07 6.76 -9.74
CA GLU A 154 14.13 7.94 -8.89
C GLU A 154 12.70 8.39 -8.57
N THR A 155 12.40 8.50 -7.28
CA THR A 155 11.11 8.98 -6.78
C THR A 155 11.34 10.16 -5.86
N LYS A 156 10.65 11.27 -6.13
CA LYS A 156 10.66 12.47 -5.29
C LYS A 156 9.25 12.91 -4.99
N GLY A 157 9.00 13.31 -3.76
CA GLY A 157 7.67 13.74 -3.38
C GLY A 157 7.62 14.55 -2.11
N PHE A 158 6.43 15.02 -1.82
CA PHE A 158 6.14 15.68 -0.56
C PHE A 158 4.72 15.36 -0.08
N VAL A 159 4.53 15.44 1.21
CA VAL A 159 3.21 15.41 1.84
C VAL A 159 3.11 16.57 2.82
N VAL A 160 1.97 17.23 2.83
CA VAL A 160 1.68 18.35 3.71
C VAL A 160 0.22 18.24 4.18
N GLY A 161 0.00 18.43 5.48
CA GLY A 161 -1.34 18.43 6.05
C GLY A 161 -1.42 19.32 7.28
N GLY A 162 -2.61 19.85 7.53
CA GLY A 162 -2.85 20.74 8.67
C GLY A 162 -4.26 21.26 8.72
N PRO A 163 -4.58 22.19 9.65
CA PRO A 163 -5.86 22.82 9.75
C PRO A 163 -6.00 23.98 8.75
N ILE A 164 -7.15 24.09 8.12
CA ILE A 164 -7.63 25.34 7.49
C ILE A 164 -8.40 26.14 8.53
N ILE A 165 -9.22 25.44 9.31
CA ILE A 165 -9.93 25.99 10.48
C ILE A 165 -9.72 24.98 11.60
N GLU A 166 -9.12 25.41 12.70
CA GLU A 166 -8.86 24.55 13.85
C GLU A 166 -10.14 23.85 14.31
N ASP A 167 -9.99 22.55 14.62
CA ASP A 167 -11.04 21.64 15.05
C ASP A 167 -12.20 21.40 14.07
N LYS A 168 -12.19 22.02 12.87
CA LYS A 168 -13.32 21.95 11.95
C LYS A 168 -12.96 21.52 10.53
N LEU A 169 -11.92 22.09 9.97
CA LEU A 169 -11.58 21.86 8.56
C LEU A 169 -10.07 21.64 8.40
N PHE A 170 -9.74 20.50 7.83
CA PHE A 170 -8.36 20.07 7.60
C PHE A 170 -8.09 19.88 6.12
N PHE A 171 -6.82 19.94 5.76
CA PHE A 171 -6.36 19.55 4.44
C PHE A 171 -5.22 18.54 4.56
N PHE A 172 -5.08 17.72 3.55
CA PHE A 172 -3.91 16.87 3.33
C PHE A 172 -3.64 16.79 1.83
N VAL A 173 -2.40 17.04 1.44
CA VAL A 173 -1.94 17.01 0.04
C VAL A 173 -0.67 16.18 -0.04
N GLY A 174 -0.60 15.28 -1.00
CA GLY A 174 0.60 14.53 -1.35
C GLY A 174 0.86 14.62 -2.85
N TYR A 175 2.13 14.71 -3.22
CA TYR A 175 2.60 14.67 -4.61
C TYR A 175 3.85 13.81 -4.69
N GLU A 176 3.90 12.94 -5.71
CA GLU A 176 5.02 12.06 -6.03
C GLU A 176 5.26 12.03 -7.53
#